data_df2726c40d0d6eb549b314febb18f57d
#
_entry.id   df2726c40d0d6eb549b314febb18f57d
#
_cell.length_a   1.000
_cell.length_b   1.000
_cell.length_c   1.000
_cell.angle_alpha   90.00
_cell.angle_beta   90.00
_cell.angle_gamma   90.00
#
_symmetry.space_group_name_H-M   'P 1'
#
loop_
_entity.id
_entity.type
_entity.pdbx_description
1 polymer ?
#
loop_
_entity_poly.entity_id
_entity_poly.type
_entity_poly.pdbx_seq_one_letter_code
_entity_poly.pdbx_strand_id
1 'polypeptide(L)'
;MSTSMHTSGRREFLRAAAMTSAGLALAKRLPGAPQKSVLVFTKSSGFEHDVVKRIEGKPSIVDDTVTALGDKHGFHVGVTKDGRIFDDTQFHKYSAVVFFTTGDLTTLGTDGKPPMSPEGKQKLLDAIHKGMGFVGIHAASDTFHPQPDPKDLSNRYIAHGDQQDSYLKMIGGEFIIHGSTPRLQDTNLIVNDPRFPGLEGVISPVKFNDEWYSLKDFATDMHVILTLDTHGMTGAPYQRPPYPATWARMHGKGRVFYTAIGDRPDNWKNEFFLNLLGGGIRWAIGDVNANVETNLKEAAPGYAEIPPKEPSKQ
;
A
#
# COMPACT_ATOMS: atom_id res chain seq x y z
N MET A 1 -60.02 -60.05 27.42
CA MET A 1 -58.98 -60.53 26.52
C MET A 1 -58.06 -59.42 26.20
N SER A 2 -56.89 -59.63 26.39
CA SER A 2 -55.69 -58.85 26.64
C SER A 2 -55.52 -57.50 25.95
N THR A 3 -55.40 -56.47 26.76
CA THR A 3 -54.99 -55.08 26.44
C THR A 3 -53.48 -54.98 26.54
N SER A 4 -52.81 -54.41 25.55
CA SER A 4 -51.44 -54.01 25.66
C SER A 4 -51.33 -52.49 25.39
N MET A 5 -50.93 -51.75 26.43
CA MET A 5 -50.54 -50.35 26.42
C MET A 5 -49.16 -50.18 25.81
N HIS A 6 -49.00 -49.25 24.86
CA HIS A 6 -47.70 -48.77 24.45
C HIS A 6 -47.55 -47.28 24.84
N THR A 7 -46.63 -47.05 25.73
CA THR A 7 -46.21 -45.73 26.21
C THR A 7 -45.28 -45.06 25.17
N SER A 8 -45.69 -43.91 24.72
CA SER A 8 -44.86 -43.03 23.88
C SER A 8 -43.86 -42.27 24.72
N GLY A 9 -42.56 -42.51 24.50
CA GLY A 9 -41.49 -41.71 25.07
C GLY A 9 -41.16 -40.47 24.26
N ARG A 10 -41.42 -39.31 24.79
CA ARG A 10 -40.94 -38.03 24.26
C ARG A 10 -39.45 -37.94 24.42
N ARG A 11 -38.68 -37.94 23.32
CA ARG A 11 -37.29 -37.54 23.27
C ARG A 11 -37.23 -36.03 23.05
N GLU A 12 -36.86 -35.31 24.12
CA GLU A 12 -36.46 -33.89 24.04
C GLU A 12 -35.11 -33.80 23.34
N PHE A 13 -35.12 -33.16 22.17
CA PHE A 13 -33.88 -32.73 21.50
C PHE A 13 -33.41 -31.42 22.13
N LEU A 14 -32.45 -31.51 23.06
CA LEU A 14 -31.65 -30.36 23.48
C LEU A 14 -30.76 -29.94 22.32
N ARG A 15 -31.12 -28.81 21.67
CA ARG A 15 -30.22 -28.10 20.75
C ARG A 15 -29.20 -27.34 21.60
N ALA A 16 -27.99 -27.84 21.70
CA ALA A 16 -26.83 -27.11 22.18
C ALA A 16 -26.43 -26.12 21.08
N ALA A 17 -26.69 -24.83 21.29
CA ALA A 17 -26.11 -23.76 20.49
C ALA A 17 -24.64 -23.63 20.85
N ALA A 18 -23.75 -24.16 20.00
CA ALA A 18 -22.32 -23.89 20.09
C ALA A 18 -22.08 -22.45 19.62
N MET A 19 -21.89 -21.54 20.56
CA MET A 19 -21.30 -20.24 20.26
C MET A 19 -19.82 -20.46 19.96
N THR A 20 -19.46 -20.49 18.69
CA THR A 20 -18.06 -20.36 18.25
C THR A 20 -17.63 -18.91 18.46
N SER A 21 -17.00 -18.65 19.61
CA SER A 21 -16.21 -17.45 19.81
C SER A 21 -15.04 -17.51 18.82
N ALA A 22 -15.09 -16.68 17.77
CA ALA A 22 -13.95 -16.41 16.91
C ALA A 22 -12.89 -15.67 17.78
N GLY A 23 -12.06 -16.42 18.45
CA GLY A 23 -10.89 -15.89 19.14
C GLY A 23 -9.93 -15.31 18.10
N LEU A 24 -9.65 -14.01 18.18
CA LEU A 24 -8.47 -13.42 17.53
C LEU A 24 -7.25 -14.22 18.03
N ALA A 25 -6.76 -15.12 17.21
CA ALA A 25 -5.48 -15.76 17.43
C ALA A 25 -4.39 -14.70 17.18
N LEU A 26 -4.00 -13.96 18.22
CA LEU A 26 -2.67 -13.38 18.25
C LEU A 26 -1.70 -14.53 18.03
N ALA A 27 -1.09 -14.60 16.86
CA ALA A 27 -0.03 -15.56 16.59
C ALA A 27 1.08 -15.29 17.61
N LYS A 28 1.09 -16.06 18.70
CA LYS A 28 2.19 -16.03 19.68
C LYS A 28 3.45 -16.39 18.91
N ARG A 29 4.37 -15.43 18.76
CA ARG A 29 5.71 -15.71 18.25
C ARG A 29 6.30 -16.87 19.05
N LEU A 30 6.86 -17.83 18.33
CA LEU A 30 7.64 -18.89 18.97
C LEU A 30 8.80 -18.23 19.72
N PRO A 31 9.06 -18.59 20.98
CA PRO A 31 10.22 -18.08 21.71
C PRO A 31 11.50 -18.42 20.95
N GLY A 32 12.29 -17.38 20.60
CA GLY A 32 13.56 -17.54 19.88
C GLY A 32 13.54 -17.21 18.38
N ALA A 33 12.39 -16.90 17.76
CA ALA A 33 12.38 -16.37 16.39
C ALA A 33 12.98 -14.95 16.38
N PRO A 34 13.95 -14.64 15.45
CA PRO A 34 14.51 -13.31 15.37
C PRO A 34 13.41 -12.29 15.11
N GLN A 35 13.50 -11.13 15.80
CA GLN A 35 12.56 -10.07 15.63
C GLN A 35 12.67 -9.51 14.21
N LYS A 36 11.53 -9.36 13.53
CA LYS A 36 11.48 -8.76 12.20
C LYS A 36 11.90 -7.29 12.27
N SER A 37 12.49 -6.78 11.20
CA SER A 37 12.89 -5.38 11.10
C SER A 37 12.46 -4.78 9.76
N VAL A 38 12.12 -3.50 9.79
CA VAL A 38 11.62 -2.74 8.64
C VAL A 38 12.51 -1.52 8.44
N LEU A 39 12.89 -1.22 7.20
CA LEU A 39 13.59 0.01 6.84
C LEU A 39 12.60 1.00 6.24
N VAL A 40 12.39 2.14 6.90
CA VAL A 40 11.63 3.27 6.35
C VAL A 40 12.57 4.16 5.56
N PHE A 41 12.27 4.33 4.28
CA PHE A 41 13.06 5.11 3.35
C PHE A 41 12.21 6.21 2.72
N THR A 42 12.55 7.48 3.03
CA THR A 42 11.71 8.65 2.70
C THR A 42 12.46 9.70 1.90
N LYS A 43 13.45 9.27 1.07
CA LYS A 43 14.19 10.16 0.19
C LYS A 43 13.28 10.80 -0.85
N SER A 44 13.44 12.09 -1.08
CA SER A 44 12.78 12.83 -2.15
C SER A 44 13.81 13.31 -3.17
N SER A 45 13.65 12.93 -4.43
CA SER A 45 14.38 13.45 -5.57
C SER A 45 13.46 14.24 -6.53
N GLY A 46 12.15 14.23 -6.24
CA GLY A 46 11.11 15.09 -6.78
C GLY A 46 10.55 16.01 -5.71
N PHE A 47 9.23 16.11 -5.62
CA PHE A 47 8.57 16.91 -4.58
C PHE A 47 8.75 16.27 -3.19
N GLU A 48 9.16 17.06 -2.20
CA GLU A 48 9.23 16.59 -0.82
C GLU A 48 7.95 16.90 -0.07
N HIS A 49 7.15 15.85 0.20
CA HIS A 49 5.89 15.96 0.94
C HIS A 49 6.10 16.35 2.40
N ASP A 50 5.17 17.10 2.98
CA ASP A 50 5.29 17.57 4.37
C ASP A 50 5.42 16.42 5.38
N VAL A 51 4.78 15.31 5.11
CA VAL A 51 4.79 14.13 6.01
C VAL A 51 6.14 13.42 6.09
N VAL A 52 7.04 13.63 5.12
CA VAL A 52 8.40 13.06 5.12
C VAL A 52 9.50 14.07 5.48
N LYS A 53 9.15 15.34 5.65
CA LYS A 53 10.13 16.38 6.03
C LYS A 53 10.68 16.15 7.43
N ARG A 54 11.99 16.20 7.57
CA ARG A 54 12.70 16.20 8.85
C ARG A 54 13.14 17.61 9.17
N ILE A 55 12.46 18.23 10.14
CA ILE A 55 12.73 19.61 10.57
C ILE A 55 13.66 19.58 11.78
N GLU A 56 14.77 20.34 11.71
CA GLU A 56 15.77 20.41 12.78
C GLU A 56 16.33 19.03 13.21
N GLY A 57 16.43 18.10 12.29
CA GLY A 57 16.90 16.75 12.58
C GLY A 57 15.91 15.84 13.31
N LYS A 58 14.69 16.31 13.59
CA LYS A 58 13.62 15.49 14.20
C LYS A 58 13.06 14.51 13.18
N PRO A 59 12.59 13.35 13.63
CA PRO A 59 11.88 12.40 12.77
C PRO A 59 10.69 13.06 12.06
N SER A 60 10.38 12.58 10.86
CA SER A 60 9.17 12.98 10.13
C SER A 60 7.93 12.28 10.68
N ILE A 61 6.74 12.74 10.26
CA ILE A 61 5.47 12.08 10.60
C ILE A 61 5.49 10.60 10.21
N VAL A 62 6.01 10.29 9.02
CA VAL A 62 6.15 8.89 8.54
C VAL A 62 7.09 8.09 9.43
N ASP A 63 8.27 8.66 9.77
CA ASP A 63 9.25 8.01 10.64
C ASP A 63 8.64 7.64 11.99
N ASP A 64 7.99 8.61 12.65
CA ASP A 64 7.37 8.43 13.99
C ASP A 64 6.21 7.43 13.94
N THR A 65 5.34 7.55 12.93
CA THR A 65 4.16 6.69 12.84
C THR A 65 4.54 5.24 12.57
N VAL A 66 5.46 4.98 11.63
CA VAL A 66 5.88 3.60 11.35
C VAL A 66 6.67 3.02 12.54
N THR A 67 7.42 3.85 13.28
CA THR A 67 8.08 3.42 14.52
C THR A 67 7.04 3.02 15.57
N ALA A 68 6.00 3.83 15.78
CA ALA A 68 4.90 3.48 16.70
C ALA A 68 4.15 2.20 16.28
N LEU A 69 3.96 1.97 14.97
CA LEU A 69 3.42 0.71 14.47
C LEU A 69 4.37 -0.47 14.75
N GLY A 70 5.68 -0.25 14.67
CA GLY A 70 6.69 -1.22 15.06
C GLY A 70 6.57 -1.63 16.52
N ASP A 71 6.47 -0.65 17.42
CA ASP A 71 6.26 -0.88 18.86
C ASP A 71 4.96 -1.63 19.13
N LYS A 72 3.85 -1.20 18.48
CA LYS A 72 2.52 -1.83 18.63
C LYS A 72 2.52 -3.29 18.16
N HIS A 73 3.23 -3.61 17.08
CA HIS A 73 3.16 -4.92 16.42
C HIS A 73 4.40 -5.79 16.60
N GLY A 74 5.42 -5.30 17.28
CA GLY A 74 6.59 -6.09 17.68
C GLY A 74 7.63 -6.26 16.57
N PHE A 75 7.86 -5.27 15.69
CA PHE A 75 8.96 -5.27 14.73
C PHE A 75 9.85 -4.03 14.94
N HIS A 76 11.13 -4.16 14.65
CA HIS A 76 12.08 -3.03 14.72
C HIS A 76 11.98 -2.14 13.50
N VAL A 77 12.22 -0.84 13.67
CA VAL A 77 12.20 0.14 12.61
C VAL A 77 13.53 0.89 12.53
N GLY A 78 14.16 0.88 11.37
CA GLY A 78 15.24 1.77 11.00
C GLY A 78 14.71 2.83 10.03
N VAL A 79 15.18 4.06 10.13
CA VAL A 79 14.72 5.19 9.30
C VAL A 79 15.88 5.88 8.63
N THR A 80 15.79 6.14 7.32
CA THR A 80 16.82 6.85 6.57
C THR A 80 16.26 7.57 5.34
N LYS A 81 16.97 8.60 4.87
CA LYS A 81 16.81 9.23 3.55
C LYS A 81 18.06 9.04 2.69
N ASP A 82 19.10 8.39 3.21
CA ASP A 82 20.36 8.17 2.52
C ASP A 82 20.26 6.97 1.60
N GLY A 83 20.29 7.21 0.28
CA GLY A 83 20.18 6.16 -0.74
C GLY A 83 21.33 5.16 -0.74
N ARG A 84 22.51 5.53 -0.20
CA ARG A 84 23.68 4.65 -0.15
C ARG A 84 23.47 3.41 0.71
N ILE A 85 22.42 3.39 1.55
CA ILE A 85 22.03 2.20 2.32
C ILE A 85 21.84 0.97 1.40
N PHE A 86 21.37 1.18 0.16
CA PHE A 86 21.14 0.11 -0.82
C PHE A 86 22.42 -0.31 -1.57
N ASP A 87 23.49 0.48 -1.48
CA ASP A 87 24.80 0.13 -2.03
C ASP A 87 25.53 -0.85 -1.11
N ASP A 88 25.21 -0.81 0.18
CA ASP A 88 25.73 -1.71 1.21
C ASP A 88 24.86 -3.00 1.30
N THR A 89 25.48 -4.08 1.77
CA THR A 89 24.77 -5.33 2.07
C THR A 89 23.97 -5.27 3.36
N GLN A 90 24.19 -4.27 4.20
CA GLN A 90 23.52 -4.09 5.50
C GLN A 90 22.00 -3.97 5.41
N PHE A 91 21.44 -3.49 4.29
CA PHE A 91 19.99 -3.43 4.15
C PHE A 91 19.32 -4.82 4.09
N HIS A 92 20.06 -5.87 3.74
CA HIS A 92 19.53 -7.25 3.71
C HIS A 92 19.12 -7.78 5.09
N LYS A 93 19.50 -7.11 6.18
CA LYS A 93 19.03 -7.46 7.53
C LYS A 93 17.54 -7.13 7.74
N TYR A 94 16.97 -6.25 6.92
CA TYR A 94 15.57 -5.87 7.03
C TYR A 94 14.67 -6.91 6.36
N SER A 95 13.54 -7.18 6.99
CA SER A 95 12.51 -8.09 6.48
C SER A 95 11.67 -7.44 5.39
N ALA A 96 11.53 -6.11 5.44
CA ALA A 96 10.86 -5.30 4.42
C ALA A 96 11.43 -3.90 4.38
N VAL A 97 11.16 -3.19 3.28
CA VAL A 97 11.36 -1.75 3.11
C VAL A 97 10.01 -1.05 2.96
N VAL A 98 9.89 0.14 3.57
CA VAL A 98 8.73 1.03 3.45
C VAL A 98 9.17 2.29 2.72
N PHE A 99 8.59 2.56 1.55
CA PHE A 99 8.92 3.70 0.71
C PHE A 99 7.80 4.73 0.74
N PHE A 100 8.17 5.97 1.08
CA PHE A 100 7.44 7.17 0.73
C PHE A 100 8.43 8.10 0.03
N THR A 101 8.58 7.93 -1.27
CA THR A 101 9.68 8.51 -2.06
C THR A 101 9.14 9.18 -3.31
N THR A 102 9.92 10.09 -3.92
CA THR A 102 9.56 10.75 -5.17
C THR A 102 10.76 10.87 -6.10
N GLY A 103 10.53 10.84 -7.39
CA GLY A 103 11.52 11.13 -8.42
C GLY A 103 12.56 10.03 -8.62
N ASP A 104 13.66 10.38 -9.28
CA ASP A 104 14.77 9.45 -9.54
C ASP A 104 15.70 9.39 -8.34
N LEU A 105 15.61 8.31 -7.56
CA LEU A 105 16.40 8.12 -6.34
C LEU A 105 17.90 7.88 -6.61
N THR A 106 18.31 7.70 -7.87
CA THR A 106 19.73 7.65 -8.27
C THR A 106 20.35 9.02 -8.45
N THR A 107 19.56 10.08 -8.26
CA THR A 107 20.03 11.47 -8.30
C THR A 107 20.15 12.07 -6.91
N LEU A 108 20.88 13.19 -6.78
CA LEU A 108 20.89 13.95 -5.53
C LEU A 108 19.46 14.37 -5.18
N GLY A 109 19.04 14.11 -3.95
CA GLY A 109 17.69 14.44 -3.49
C GLY A 109 17.43 15.94 -3.48
N THR A 110 16.20 16.34 -3.77
CA THR A 110 15.68 17.68 -3.47
C THR A 110 15.71 17.96 -1.97
N ASP A 111 15.68 16.90 -1.17
CA ASP A 111 15.89 16.89 0.28
C ASP A 111 17.39 17.00 0.68
N GLY A 112 18.30 17.16 -0.28
CA GLY A 112 19.74 17.25 -0.06
C GLY A 112 20.42 15.93 0.38
N LYS A 113 19.73 14.78 0.28
CA LYS A 113 20.26 13.49 0.73
C LYS A 113 20.94 12.72 -0.42
N PRO A 114 21.98 11.91 -0.10
CA PRO A 114 22.72 11.15 -1.09
C PRO A 114 21.83 10.20 -1.89
N PRO A 115 22.11 9.99 -3.20
CA PRO A 115 21.43 9.03 -4.03
C PRO A 115 21.82 7.59 -3.67
N MET A 116 21.01 6.62 -4.11
CA MET A 116 21.44 5.24 -4.31
C MET A 116 22.17 5.14 -5.65
N SER A 117 23.08 4.18 -5.78
CA SER A 117 23.65 3.89 -7.10
C SER A 117 22.65 3.10 -7.98
N PRO A 118 22.86 3.07 -9.31
CA PRO A 118 22.11 2.16 -10.18
C PRO A 118 22.20 0.69 -9.73
N GLU A 119 23.37 0.27 -9.25
CA GLU A 119 23.61 -1.06 -8.69
C GLU A 119 22.84 -1.27 -7.38
N GLY A 120 22.73 -0.24 -6.54
CA GLY A 120 21.92 -0.24 -5.32
C GLY A 120 20.42 -0.43 -5.62
N LYS A 121 19.92 0.23 -6.67
CA LYS A 121 18.56 0.00 -7.18
C LYS A 121 18.36 -1.46 -7.60
N GLN A 122 19.29 -2.02 -8.36
CA GLN A 122 19.21 -3.42 -8.79
C GLN A 122 19.26 -4.39 -7.60
N LYS A 123 20.16 -4.15 -6.63
CA LYS A 123 20.24 -4.95 -5.39
C LYS A 123 18.92 -4.94 -4.61
N LEU A 124 18.26 -3.77 -4.52
CA LEU A 124 16.96 -3.65 -3.87
C LEU A 124 15.89 -4.49 -4.59
N LEU A 125 15.78 -4.36 -5.91
CA LEU A 125 14.82 -5.13 -6.71
C LEU A 125 15.06 -6.64 -6.60
N ASP A 126 16.33 -7.07 -6.65
CA ASP A 126 16.71 -8.45 -6.47
C ASP A 126 16.37 -8.99 -5.07
N ALA A 127 16.58 -8.18 -4.03
CA ALA A 127 16.23 -8.55 -2.66
C ALA A 127 14.72 -8.74 -2.49
N ILE A 128 13.91 -7.84 -3.08
CA ILE A 128 12.45 -7.97 -3.07
C ILE A 128 12.05 -9.23 -3.84
N HIS A 129 12.55 -9.44 -5.05
CA HIS A 129 12.24 -10.64 -5.83
C HIS A 129 12.62 -11.95 -5.10
N LYS A 130 13.67 -11.94 -4.27
CA LYS A 130 14.12 -13.08 -3.45
C LYS A 130 13.35 -13.27 -2.15
N GLY A 131 12.45 -12.33 -1.76
CA GLY A 131 11.55 -12.50 -0.62
C GLY A 131 11.52 -11.38 0.41
N MET A 132 12.30 -10.30 0.24
CA MET A 132 12.15 -9.10 1.05
C MET A 132 10.78 -8.47 0.78
N GLY A 133 10.07 -8.03 1.82
CA GLY A 133 8.81 -7.31 1.68
C GLY A 133 9.02 -5.88 1.17
N PHE A 134 8.02 -5.36 0.48
CA PHE A 134 7.97 -3.97 0.05
C PHE A 134 6.62 -3.34 0.41
N VAL A 135 6.65 -2.12 0.94
CA VAL A 135 5.47 -1.31 1.23
C VAL A 135 5.64 0.05 0.57
N GLY A 136 4.83 0.36 -0.42
CA GLY A 136 4.77 1.67 -1.06
C GLY A 136 3.64 2.51 -0.50
N ILE A 137 3.92 3.77 -0.18
CA ILE A 137 2.92 4.69 0.33
C ILE A 137 2.87 5.90 -0.60
N HIS A 138 1.67 6.27 -1.03
CA HIS A 138 1.34 7.46 -1.79
C HIS A 138 2.33 7.72 -2.94
N ALA A 139 3.30 8.63 -2.75
CA ALA A 139 4.26 9.05 -3.76
C ALA A 139 5.27 7.95 -4.16
N ALA A 140 5.26 6.78 -3.53
CA ALA A 140 6.09 5.68 -4.00
C ALA A 140 5.81 5.29 -5.46
N SER A 141 4.61 5.53 -5.99
CA SER A 141 4.27 5.34 -7.40
C SER A 141 4.76 6.48 -8.33
N ASP A 142 5.23 7.61 -7.76
CA ASP A 142 5.86 8.75 -8.44
C ASP A 142 7.40 8.65 -8.39
N THR A 143 7.93 7.44 -8.18
CA THR A 143 9.34 7.15 -8.05
C THR A 143 9.82 6.39 -9.30
N PHE A 144 10.97 6.79 -9.86
CA PHE A 144 11.56 6.22 -11.08
C PHE A 144 10.67 6.26 -12.33
N HIS A 145 9.59 7.02 -12.31
CA HIS A 145 8.82 7.21 -13.54
C HIS A 145 9.58 8.17 -14.48
N PRO A 146 9.38 8.08 -15.80
CA PRO A 146 10.00 8.99 -16.73
C PRO A 146 9.69 10.44 -16.37
N GLN A 147 10.73 11.26 -16.15
CA GLN A 147 10.52 12.67 -15.84
C GLN A 147 9.92 13.34 -17.09
N PRO A 148 8.75 13.96 -16.99
CA PRO A 148 8.16 14.63 -18.12
C PRO A 148 8.98 15.89 -18.45
N ASP A 149 8.97 16.28 -19.73
CA ASP A 149 9.23 17.67 -20.07
C ASP A 149 8.24 18.54 -19.27
N PRO A 150 8.67 19.50 -18.45
CA PRO A 150 7.74 20.39 -17.73
C PRO A 150 6.75 21.11 -18.65
N LYS A 151 7.07 21.21 -19.94
CA LYS A 151 6.23 21.83 -20.98
C LYS A 151 5.32 20.83 -21.69
N ASP A 152 5.59 19.53 -21.62
CA ASP A 152 4.79 18.47 -22.24
C ASP A 152 4.65 17.25 -21.35
N LEU A 153 3.57 17.21 -20.60
CA LEU A 153 3.19 16.07 -19.75
C LEU A 153 2.60 14.88 -20.54
N SER A 154 2.62 14.93 -21.88
CA SER A 154 1.96 13.92 -22.73
C SER A 154 2.44 12.52 -22.43
N ASN A 155 3.72 12.34 -22.13
CA ASN A 155 4.32 11.05 -21.81
C ASN A 155 3.72 10.40 -20.55
N ARG A 156 3.17 11.20 -19.62
CA ARG A 156 2.50 10.67 -18.42
C ARG A 156 1.16 10.00 -18.74
N TYR A 157 0.53 10.35 -19.87
CA TYR A 157 -0.79 9.87 -20.28
C TYR A 157 -0.77 8.74 -21.30
N ILE A 158 0.39 8.10 -21.48
CA ILE A 158 0.52 6.90 -22.31
C ILE A 158 0.91 5.72 -21.44
N ALA A 159 0.36 4.54 -21.74
CA ALA A 159 0.78 3.31 -21.10
C ALA A 159 2.21 2.96 -21.55
N HIS A 160 3.10 2.70 -20.62
CA HIS A 160 4.49 2.32 -20.90
C HIS A 160 4.66 0.81 -21.11
N GLY A 161 3.76 -0.02 -20.57
CA GLY A 161 3.78 -1.46 -20.73
C GLY A 161 5.15 -2.08 -20.42
N ASP A 162 5.72 -2.77 -21.40
CA ASP A 162 7.03 -3.39 -21.25
C ASP A 162 8.21 -2.41 -21.13
N GLN A 163 8.01 -1.13 -21.45
CA GLN A 163 9.01 -0.08 -21.30
C GLN A 163 8.98 0.58 -19.90
N GLN A 164 8.03 0.22 -19.07
CA GLN A 164 7.93 0.72 -17.71
C GLN A 164 9.20 0.36 -16.92
N ASP A 165 9.63 1.27 -16.02
CA ASP A 165 10.77 1.03 -15.13
C ASP A 165 10.56 -0.23 -14.27
N SER A 166 11.62 -0.99 -14.02
CA SER A 166 11.54 -2.24 -13.24
C SER A 166 11.00 -2.05 -11.83
N TYR A 167 11.22 -0.87 -11.21
CA TYR A 167 10.64 -0.54 -9.92
C TYR A 167 9.12 -0.35 -10.01
N LEU A 168 8.63 0.33 -11.05
CA LEU A 168 7.20 0.52 -11.27
C LEU A 168 6.49 -0.79 -11.63
N LYS A 169 7.15 -1.66 -12.39
CA LYS A 169 6.67 -3.05 -12.61
C LYS A 169 6.58 -3.82 -11.30
N MET A 170 7.54 -3.65 -10.40
CA MET A 170 7.55 -4.29 -9.09
C MET A 170 6.41 -3.77 -8.22
N ILE A 171 6.22 -2.44 -8.09
CA ILE A 171 5.15 -1.85 -7.28
C ILE A 171 3.75 -2.11 -7.86
N GLY A 172 3.64 -2.19 -9.20
CA GLY A 172 2.43 -2.58 -9.91
C GLY A 172 1.50 -1.43 -10.27
N GLY A 173 1.98 -0.20 -10.33
CA GLY A 173 1.24 0.98 -10.77
C GLY A 173 2.14 2.19 -10.91
N GLU A 174 1.80 3.12 -11.79
CA GLU A 174 2.58 4.32 -12.12
C GLU A 174 1.73 5.57 -11.99
N PHE A 175 2.29 6.60 -11.38
CA PHE A 175 1.67 7.91 -11.24
C PHE A 175 1.52 8.61 -12.60
N ILE A 176 0.34 9.20 -12.82
CA ILE A 176 0.05 10.08 -13.96
C ILE A 176 0.09 11.52 -13.49
N ILE A 177 -0.87 11.89 -12.64
CA ILE A 177 -1.14 13.23 -12.15
C ILE A 177 -2.11 13.15 -10.97
N HIS A 178 -2.25 14.25 -10.24
CA HIS A 178 -3.33 14.46 -9.25
C HIS A 178 -4.16 15.69 -9.61
N GLY A 179 -5.35 15.84 -9.04
CA GLY A 179 -6.16 17.04 -9.18
C GLY A 179 -5.49 18.26 -8.55
N SER A 180 -5.67 19.42 -9.14
CA SER A 180 -5.06 20.67 -8.65
C SER A 180 -6.09 21.63 -8.03
N THR A 181 -7.36 21.55 -8.45
CA THR A 181 -8.42 22.45 -7.99
C THR A 181 -9.78 21.71 -7.91
N PRO A 182 -10.11 21.18 -6.74
CA PRO A 182 -9.33 21.12 -5.51
C PRO A 182 -8.26 20.01 -5.55
N ARG A 183 -7.15 20.21 -4.83
CA ARG A 183 -6.10 19.20 -4.67
C ARG A 183 -6.55 18.05 -3.76
N LEU A 184 -7.15 18.40 -2.62
CA LEU A 184 -7.71 17.46 -1.65
C LEU A 184 -9.19 17.23 -1.94
N GLN A 185 -9.61 15.98 -2.03
CA GLN A 185 -11.00 15.64 -2.33
C GLN A 185 -11.52 14.50 -1.47
N ASP A 186 -12.79 14.61 -1.12
CA ASP A 186 -13.54 13.48 -0.57
C ASP A 186 -13.84 12.47 -1.65
N THR A 187 -13.68 11.19 -1.33
CA THR A 187 -14.12 10.08 -2.15
C THR A 187 -14.61 8.91 -1.31
N ASN A 188 -15.21 7.94 -1.95
CA ASN A 188 -15.50 6.64 -1.36
C ASN A 188 -14.38 5.66 -1.73
N LEU A 189 -13.80 5.03 -0.72
CA LEU A 189 -12.93 3.87 -0.89
C LEU A 189 -13.79 2.61 -0.78
N ILE A 190 -13.92 1.89 -1.87
CA ILE A 190 -14.66 0.62 -1.90
C ILE A 190 -13.74 -0.47 -1.37
N VAL A 191 -14.13 -1.14 -0.29
CA VAL A 191 -13.37 -2.24 0.31
C VAL A 191 -13.70 -3.52 -0.46
N ASN A 192 -12.73 -4.02 -1.24
CA ASN A 192 -12.89 -5.26 -2.02
C ASN A 192 -12.50 -6.51 -1.23
N ASP A 193 -11.58 -6.37 -0.27
CA ASP A 193 -11.23 -7.46 0.66
C ASP A 193 -11.29 -7.01 2.12
N PRO A 194 -12.46 -7.14 2.78
CA PRO A 194 -12.61 -6.81 4.20
C PRO A 194 -11.89 -7.77 5.16
N ARG A 195 -11.29 -8.85 4.63
CA ARG A 195 -10.48 -9.81 5.42
C ARG A 195 -9.00 -9.52 5.34
N PHE A 196 -8.57 -8.56 4.50
CA PHE A 196 -7.17 -8.17 4.48
C PHE A 196 -6.77 -7.62 5.85
N PRO A 197 -5.57 -7.98 6.39
CA PRO A 197 -5.14 -7.57 7.72
C PRO A 197 -5.24 -6.05 7.93
N GLY A 198 -5.90 -5.65 9.01
CA GLY A 198 -6.16 -4.26 9.37
C GLY A 198 -7.49 -3.68 8.85
N LEU A 199 -8.28 -4.48 8.12
CA LEU A 199 -9.62 -4.07 7.64
C LEU A 199 -10.76 -4.85 8.33
N GLU A 200 -10.45 -5.60 9.37
CA GLU A 200 -11.45 -6.39 10.11
C GLU A 200 -12.54 -5.48 10.68
N GLY A 201 -13.78 -5.73 10.26
CA GLY A 201 -14.96 -4.97 10.71
C GLY A 201 -15.17 -3.63 10.00
N VAL A 202 -14.35 -3.29 9.02
CA VAL A 202 -14.55 -2.08 8.20
C VAL A 202 -15.77 -2.25 7.29
N ILE A 203 -16.64 -1.26 7.31
CA ILE A 203 -17.86 -1.22 6.47
C ILE A 203 -17.53 -0.45 5.18
N SER A 204 -17.82 -1.06 4.04
CA SER A 204 -17.67 -0.45 2.72
C SER A 204 -18.92 0.33 2.32
N PRO A 205 -18.81 1.49 1.63
CA PRO A 205 -17.56 2.21 1.36
C PRO A 205 -17.04 3.02 2.55
N VAL A 206 -15.74 3.30 2.58
CA VAL A 206 -15.13 4.22 3.54
C VAL A 206 -15.01 5.60 2.91
N LYS A 207 -15.65 6.62 3.50
CA LYS A 207 -15.47 8.00 3.07
C LYS A 207 -14.12 8.52 3.55
N PHE A 208 -13.29 9.02 2.62
CA PHE A 208 -11.93 9.45 2.93
C PHE A 208 -11.53 10.68 2.13
N ASN A 209 -10.73 11.57 2.72
CA ASN A 209 -10.23 12.79 2.09
C ASN A 209 -8.71 12.76 2.03
N ASP A 210 -8.16 12.88 0.84
CA ASP A 210 -6.71 12.96 0.63
C ASP A 210 -6.40 13.65 -0.72
N GLU A 211 -5.11 13.77 -1.05
CA GLU A 211 -4.67 13.99 -2.42
C GLU A 211 -4.67 12.65 -3.15
N TRP A 212 -5.46 12.56 -4.21
CA TRP A 212 -5.61 11.30 -4.93
C TRP A 212 -4.77 11.29 -6.21
N TYR A 213 -3.88 10.32 -6.30
CA TYR A 213 -3.11 10.08 -7.51
C TYR A 213 -3.93 9.31 -8.54
N SER A 214 -4.05 9.85 -9.75
CA SER A 214 -4.48 9.06 -10.89
C SER A 214 -3.30 8.18 -11.33
N LEU A 215 -3.54 6.89 -11.47
CA LEU A 215 -2.53 5.87 -11.71
C LEU A 215 -2.81 5.12 -13.02
N LYS A 216 -1.77 4.54 -13.60
CA LYS A 216 -1.83 3.72 -14.82
C LYS A 216 -0.91 2.50 -14.73
N ASP A 217 -0.85 1.72 -15.80
CA ASP A 217 0.05 0.57 -15.94
C ASP A 217 -0.04 -0.41 -14.75
N PHE A 218 -1.27 -0.68 -14.33
CA PHE A 218 -1.55 -1.61 -13.25
C PHE A 218 -1.11 -3.03 -13.60
N ALA A 219 -0.36 -3.67 -12.71
CA ALA A 219 0.01 -5.08 -12.85
C ALA A 219 -1.23 -5.97 -12.77
N THR A 220 -1.37 -6.87 -13.75
CA THR A 220 -2.60 -7.70 -13.88
C THR A 220 -2.70 -8.81 -12.85
N ASP A 221 -1.65 -9.07 -12.09
CA ASP A 221 -1.57 -10.08 -11.02
C ASP A 221 -1.83 -9.51 -9.63
N MET A 222 -2.27 -8.25 -9.51
CA MET A 222 -2.54 -7.64 -8.20
C MET A 222 -3.87 -8.10 -7.60
N HIS A 223 -3.89 -8.15 -6.28
CA HIS A 223 -5.08 -8.25 -5.45
C HIS A 223 -5.46 -6.86 -4.95
N VAL A 224 -6.55 -6.32 -5.46
CA VAL A 224 -7.06 -4.98 -5.12
C VAL A 224 -7.79 -5.05 -3.78
N ILE A 225 -7.28 -4.32 -2.80
CA ILE A 225 -7.83 -4.21 -1.45
C ILE A 225 -8.86 -3.08 -1.40
N LEU A 226 -8.48 -1.90 -1.92
CA LEU A 226 -9.34 -0.72 -2.00
C LEU A 226 -9.38 -0.20 -3.43
N THR A 227 -10.58 0.14 -3.91
CA THR A 227 -10.81 0.86 -5.17
C THR A 227 -11.21 2.29 -4.85
N LEU A 228 -10.60 3.26 -5.54
CA LEU A 228 -11.00 4.65 -5.52
C LEU A 228 -12.26 4.82 -6.38
N ASP A 229 -13.35 5.30 -5.79
CA ASP A 229 -14.55 5.66 -6.52
C ASP A 229 -14.39 7.10 -7.06
N THR A 230 -14.37 7.22 -8.38
CA THR A 230 -14.19 8.51 -9.06
C THR A 230 -15.49 9.28 -9.22
N HIS A 231 -16.65 8.69 -8.89
CA HIS A 231 -17.94 9.34 -9.03
C HIS A 231 -18.04 10.56 -8.11
N GLY A 232 -18.34 11.72 -8.71
CA GLY A 232 -18.45 12.99 -7.99
C GLY A 232 -17.13 13.69 -7.72
N MET A 233 -16.00 13.11 -8.09
CA MET A 233 -14.71 13.81 -8.02
C MET A 233 -14.57 14.83 -9.14
N THR A 234 -13.83 15.91 -8.86
CA THR A 234 -13.63 17.04 -9.76
C THR A 234 -12.25 16.99 -10.42
N GLY A 235 -12.21 17.34 -11.70
CA GLY A 235 -10.97 17.47 -12.49
C GLY A 235 -10.75 16.32 -13.46
N ALA A 236 -10.00 16.62 -14.52
CA ALA A 236 -9.69 15.66 -15.58
C ALA A 236 -9.03 14.35 -15.08
N PRO A 237 -8.14 14.37 -14.05
CA PRO A 237 -7.52 13.15 -13.53
C PRO A 237 -8.51 12.07 -13.07
N TYR A 238 -9.74 12.45 -12.73
CA TYR A 238 -10.77 11.56 -12.18
C TYR A 238 -11.93 11.30 -13.16
N GLN A 239 -11.86 11.84 -14.40
CA GLN A 239 -12.83 11.55 -15.47
C GLN A 239 -12.52 10.18 -16.10
N ARG A 240 -12.59 9.15 -15.29
CA ARG A 240 -12.32 7.76 -15.63
C ARG A 240 -13.11 6.83 -14.70
N PRO A 241 -13.29 5.54 -15.04
CA PRO A 241 -13.86 4.56 -14.12
C PRO A 241 -13.08 4.44 -12.81
N PRO A 242 -13.68 3.91 -11.73
CA PRO A 242 -12.98 3.56 -10.49
C PRO A 242 -11.75 2.69 -10.76
N TYR A 243 -10.68 2.91 -10.01
CA TYR A 243 -9.39 2.25 -10.19
C TYR A 243 -8.73 1.86 -8.86
N PRO A 244 -7.74 0.94 -8.87
CA PRO A 244 -7.06 0.51 -7.65
C PRO A 244 -6.40 1.67 -6.89
N ALA A 245 -6.67 1.78 -5.58
CA ALA A 245 -6.04 2.73 -4.67
C ALA A 245 -5.14 2.03 -3.64
N THR A 246 -5.43 0.79 -3.31
CA THR A 246 -4.61 -0.03 -2.41
C THR A 246 -4.63 -1.47 -2.90
N TRP A 247 -3.46 -2.09 -2.95
CA TRP A 247 -3.31 -3.46 -3.42
C TRP A 247 -2.17 -4.21 -2.76
N ALA A 248 -2.21 -5.53 -2.89
CA ALA A 248 -1.15 -6.45 -2.56
C ALA A 248 -0.85 -7.35 -3.75
N ARG A 249 0.41 -7.72 -3.95
CA ARG A 249 0.83 -8.67 -4.99
C ARG A 249 2.11 -9.37 -4.61
N MET A 250 2.42 -10.45 -5.32
CA MET A 250 3.72 -11.11 -5.21
C MET A 250 4.65 -10.62 -6.34
N HIS A 251 5.89 -10.25 -6.00
CA HIS A 251 6.95 -10.03 -6.96
C HIS A 251 8.06 -11.05 -6.73
N GLY A 252 8.06 -12.12 -7.53
CA GLY A 252 8.82 -13.31 -7.21
C GLY A 252 8.36 -13.91 -5.88
N LYS A 253 9.26 -13.93 -4.86
CA LYS A 253 8.94 -14.36 -3.50
C LYS A 253 8.60 -13.18 -2.57
N GLY A 254 8.81 -11.94 -3.01
CA GLY A 254 8.56 -10.74 -2.22
C GLY A 254 7.09 -10.36 -2.18
N ARG A 255 6.63 -9.93 -1.02
CA ARG A 255 5.28 -9.41 -0.78
C ARG A 255 5.28 -7.90 -0.97
N VAL A 256 4.54 -7.40 -1.95
CA VAL A 256 4.46 -5.98 -2.32
C VAL A 256 3.08 -5.46 -1.95
N PHE A 257 3.03 -4.50 -1.03
CA PHE A 257 1.84 -3.75 -0.66
C PHE A 257 1.99 -2.30 -1.11
N TYR A 258 0.93 -1.71 -1.61
CA TYR A 258 0.87 -0.28 -1.94
C TYR A 258 -0.46 0.33 -1.49
N THR A 259 -0.41 1.57 -1.03
CA THR A 259 -1.59 2.40 -0.80
C THR A 259 -1.37 3.82 -1.32
N ALA A 260 -2.37 4.36 -2.02
CA ALA A 260 -2.38 5.75 -2.51
C ALA A 260 -2.69 6.77 -1.40
N ILE A 261 -3.12 6.33 -0.22
CA ILE A 261 -3.37 7.19 0.95
C ILE A 261 -2.04 7.66 1.54
N GLY A 262 -1.95 8.91 2.00
CA GLY A 262 -0.83 9.34 2.84
C GLY A 262 -0.30 10.76 2.62
N ASP A 263 -0.86 11.59 1.73
CA ASP A 263 -0.40 12.98 1.54
C ASP A 263 -0.67 13.86 2.77
N ARG A 264 -1.89 13.78 3.32
CA ARG A 264 -2.33 14.68 4.39
C ARG A 264 -1.72 14.30 5.74
N PRO A 265 -1.12 15.26 6.50
CA PRO A 265 -0.55 15.00 7.83
C PRO A 265 -1.57 14.46 8.85
N ASP A 266 -2.83 14.88 8.79
CA ASP A 266 -3.87 14.43 9.71
C ASP A 266 -4.33 12.97 9.43
N ASN A 267 -4.17 12.47 8.20
CA ASN A 267 -4.44 11.07 7.87
C ASN A 267 -3.51 10.11 8.64
N TRP A 268 -2.32 10.55 9.05
CA TRP A 268 -1.38 9.78 9.87
C TRP A 268 -1.82 9.61 11.33
N LYS A 269 -3.00 10.13 11.69
CA LYS A 269 -3.69 9.90 12.98
C LYS A 269 -5.04 9.18 12.76
N ASN A 270 -5.41 8.93 11.51
CA ASN A 270 -6.67 8.27 11.18
C ASN A 270 -6.56 6.76 11.45
N GLU A 271 -7.44 6.23 12.28
CA GLU A 271 -7.39 4.83 12.74
C GLU A 271 -7.54 3.83 11.57
N PHE A 272 -8.42 4.11 10.60
CA PHE A 272 -8.58 3.27 9.42
C PHE A 272 -7.26 3.17 8.64
N PHE A 273 -6.61 4.31 8.37
CA PHE A 273 -5.34 4.32 7.64
C PHE A 273 -4.22 3.63 8.43
N LEU A 274 -4.12 3.88 9.73
CA LEU A 274 -3.11 3.26 10.60
C LEU A 274 -3.27 1.73 10.69
N ASN A 275 -4.50 1.24 10.76
CA ASN A 275 -4.78 -0.19 10.79
C ASN A 275 -4.47 -0.83 9.43
N LEU A 276 -4.87 -0.22 8.32
CA LEU A 276 -4.56 -0.67 6.96
C LEU A 276 -3.04 -0.73 6.73
N LEU A 277 -2.31 0.36 7.07
CA LEU A 277 -0.86 0.42 6.92
C LEU A 277 -0.15 -0.62 7.81
N GLY A 278 -0.56 -0.73 9.07
CA GLY A 278 -0.04 -1.74 9.99
C GLY A 278 -0.29 -3.17 9.50
N GLY A 279 -1.46 -3.44 8.95
CA GLY A 279 -1.80 -4.71 8.31
C GLY A 279 -0.93 -5.00 7.09
N GLY A 280 -0.76 -4.01 6.19
CA GLY A 280 0.09 -4.09 5.01
C GLY A 280 1.56 -4.38 5.36
N ILE A 281 2.11 -3.66 6.35
CA ILE A 281 3.49 -3.89 6.83
C ILE A 281 3.63 -5.31 7.39
N ARG A 282 2.71 -5.73 8.27
CA ARG A 282 2.73 -7.08 8.88
C ARG A 282 2.61 -8.19 7.84
N TRP A 283 1.79 -7.96 6.80
CA TRP A 283 1.70 -8.89 5.69
C TRP A 283 3.00 -8.91 4.89
N ALA A 284 3.59 -7.76 4.58
CA ALA A 284 4.83 -7.66 3.82
C ALA A 284 6.01 -8.35 4.52
N ILE A 285 6.13 -8.23 5.85
CA ILE A 285 7.17 -8.93 6.63
C ILE A 285 6.85 -10.41 6.91
N GLY A 286 5.67 -10.89 6.53
CA GLY A 286 5.27 -12.29 6.73
C GLY A 286 4.80 -12.64 8.14
N ASP A 287 4.40 -11.66 8.96
CA ASP A 287 3.83 -11.91 10.30
C ASP A 287 2.36 -12.34 10.24
N VAL A 288 1.66 -11.95 9.20
CA VAL A 288 0.27 -12.35 8.93
C VAL A 288 0.13 -12.81 7.48
N ASN A 289 -0.89 -13.61 7.20
CA ASN A 289 -1.21 -14.06 5.85
C ASN A 289 -2.50 -13.42 5.36
N ALA A 290 -2.58 -13.24 4.04
CA ALA A 290 -3.79 -12.90 3.31
C ALA A 290 -3.83 -13.70 2.01
N ASN A 291 -5.01 -13.97 1.51
CA ASN A 291 -5.17 -14.43 0.12
C ASN A 291 -4.98 -13.21 -0.80
N VAL A 292 -4.03 -13.30 -1.71
CA VAL A 292 -3.71 -12.25 -2.68
C VAL A 292 -3.85 -12.75 -4.12
N GLU A 293 -4.75 -13.70 -4.34
CA GLU A 293 -5.18 -14.05 -5.69
C GLU A 293 -5.76 -12.83 -6.39
N THR A 294 -5.44 -12.67 -7.68
CA THR A 294 -5.86 -11.48 -8.43
C THR A 294 -7.38 -11.36 -8.49
N ASN A 295 -7.87 -10.15 -8.25
CA ASN A 295 -9.27 -9.76 -8.38
C ASN A 295 -9.43 -8.46 -9.18
N LEU A 296 -8.38 -8.02 -9.89
CA LEU A 296 -8.31 -6.70 -10.53
C LEU A 296 -9.49 -6.43 -11.45
N LYS A 297 -9.87 -7.39 -12.29
CA LYS A 297 -10.95 -7.22 -13.27
C LYS A 297 -12.33 -7.11 -12.62
N GLU A 298 -12.53 -7.74 -11.49
CA GLU A 298 -13.76 -7.68 -10.70
C GLU A 298 -13.83 -6.39 -9.87
N ALA A 299 -12.71 -6.02 -9.24
CA ALA A 299 -12.64 -4.88 -8.34
C ALA A 299 -12.59 -3.53 -9.09
N ALA A 300 -11.99 -3.50 -10.27
CA ALA A 300 -11.82 -2.28 -11.07
C ALA A 300 -11.87 -2.62 -12.58
N PRO A 301 -13.04 -2.92 -13.16
CA PRO A 301 -13.16 -3.36 -14.57
C PRO A 301 -12.56 -2.37 -15.58
N GLY A 302 -12.62 -1.06 -15.29
CA GLY A 302 -12.08 0.02 -16.12
C GLY A 302 -10.66 0.42 -15.79
N TYR A 303 -9.89 -0.38 -15.06
CA TYR A 303 -8.56 -0.03 -14.56
C TYR A 303 -7.57 0.42 -15.64
N ALA A 304 -7.70 -0.06 -16.85
CA ALA A 304 -6.81 0.26 -17.97
C ALA A 304 -7.11 1.61 -18.64
N GLU A 305 -8.24 2.23 -18.32
CA GLU A 305 -8.60 3.54 -18.91
C GLU A 305 -7.72 4.63 -18.29
N ILE A 306 -7.08 5.40 -19.17
CA ILE A 306 -6.26 6.57 -18.79
C ILE A 306 -7.16 7.79 -18.81
N PRO A 307 -7.08 8.69 -17.80
CA PRO A 307 -7.91 9.90 -17.77
C PRO A 307 -7.54 10.85 -18.92
N PRO A 308 -8.46 11.74 -19.32
CA PRO A 308 -8.13 12.78 -20.28
C PRO A 308 -7.05 13.73 -19.75
N LYS A 309 -6.28 14.33 -20.65
CA LYS A 309 -5.32 15.38 -20.27
C LYS A 309 -6.06 16.60 -19.75
N GLU A 310 -5.51 17.25 -18.73
CA GLU A 310 -6.01 18.58 -18.37
C GLU A 310 -5.82 19.54 -19.54
N PRO A 311 -6.81 20.44 -19.81
CA PRO A 311 -6.61 21.50 -20.76
C PRO A 311 -5.36 22.32 -20.39
N SER A 312 -4.47 22.56 -21.36
CA SER A 312 -3.34 23.46 -21.13
C SER A 312 -3.90 24.83 -20.66
N LYS A 313 -3.44 25.29 -19.49
CA LYS A 313 -3.71 26.66 -19.05
C LYS A 313 -3.12 27.59 -20.14
N GLN A 314 -3.99 28.26 -20.88
CA GLN A 314 -3.62 29.30 -21.83
C GLN A 314 -3.04 30.52 -21.10
#